data_ebc1235f60f397462ff82bb0ee489c9d
#
_entry.id   ebc1235f60f397462ff82bb0ee489c9d
#
_cell.length_a   1.000
_cell.length_b   1.000
_cell.length_c   1.000
_cell.angle_alpha   90.00
_cell.angle_beta   90.00
_cell.angle_gamma   90.00
#
_symmetry.space_group_name_H-M   'P 1'
#
loop_
_entity.id
_entity.type
_entity.pdbx_description
1 polymer ?
#
loop_
_entity_poly.entity_id
_entity_poly.type
_entity_poly.pdbx_seq_one_letter_code
_entity_poly.pdbx_strand_id
1 'polypeptide(L)'
;VIAANLKEIPRHLPAHQDNRLINHIITKLSVVFGVDFDKLEGILRDYQSYLSRVNHPSNNNLYAMSKAFFFKYELGQYQEEYFRNMNSPNPLFLKRLDEAMNVFLYNWKETSENYHLVE
;
A
#
# COMPACT_ATOMS: atom_id res chain seq x y z
N VAL A 1 2.16 0.78 4.06
CA VAL A 1 1.17 -0.26 4.41
C VAL A 1 -0.24 0.30 4.38
N ILE A 2 -0.53 1.34 5.13
CA ILE A 2 -1.89 1.91 5.19
C ILE A 2 -2.37 2.36 3.81
N ALA A 3 -1.56 3.11 3.07
CA ALA A 3 -1.91 3.60 1.74
C ALA A 3 -2.20 2.45 0.77
N ALA A 4 -1.39 1.39 0.80
CA ALA A 4 -1.57 0.22 -0.04
C ALA A 4 -2.87 -0.51 0.29
N ASN A 5 -3.19 -0.68 1.57
CA ASN A 5 -4.43 -1.32 2.00
C ASN A 5 -5.67 -0.52 1.58
N LEU A 6 -5.64 0.81 1.74
CA LEU A 6 -6.75 1.66 1.32
C LEU A 6 -6.95 1.65 -0.19
N LYS A 7 -5.86 1.50 -0.95
CA LYS A 7 -5.93 1.43 -2.42
C LYS A 7 -6.63 0.17 -2.91
N GLU A 8 -6.60 -0.91 -2.13
CA GLU A 8 -7.28 -2.16 -2.48
C GLU A 8 -8.79 -2.12 -2.27
N ILE A 9 -9.29 -1.25 -1.39
CA ILE A 9 -10.71 -1.22 -1.03
C ILE A 9 -11.63 -1.05 -2.25
N PRO A 10 -11.39 -0.10 -3.18
CA PRO A 10 -12.26 0.09 -4.34
C PRO A 10 -12.35 -1.12 -5.27
N ARG A 11 -11.35 -2.00 -5.22
CA ARG A 11 -11.32 -3.21 -6.07
C ARG A 11 -12.29 -4.29 -5.58
N HIS A 12 -12.72 -4.23 -4.33
CA HIS A 12 -13.50 -5.29 -3.69
C HIS A 12 -14.86 -4.83 -3.16
N LEU A 13 -15.13 -3.53 -3.14
CA LEU A 13 -16.36 -2.96 -2.61
C LEU A 13 -17.05 -2.06 -3.63
N PRO A 14 -18.41 -1.94 -3.61
CA PRO A 14 -19.14 -1.01 -4.46
C PRO A 14 -18.72 0.45 -4.21
N ALA A 15 -18.85 1.28 -5.23
CA ALA A 15 -18.31 2.64 -5.25
C ALA A 15 -18.74 3.53 -4.08
N HIS A 16 -19.99 3.46 -3.64
CA HIS A 16 -20.45 4.29 -2.52
C HIS A 16 -20.04 3.74 -1.15
N GLN A 17 -19.83 2.42 -1.04
CA GLN A 17 -19.36 1.79 0.19
C GLN A 17 -17.86 1.96 0.38
N ASP A 18 -17.07 1.95 -0.71
CA ASP A 18 -15.63 2.11 -0.63
C ASP A 18 -15.26 3.48 -0.06
N ASN A 19 -15.88 4.55 -0.54
CA ASN A 19 -15.61 5.90 -0.06
C ASN A 19 -15.98 6.08 1.41
N ARG A 20 -17.08 5.52 1.84
CA ARG A 20 -17.53 5.59 3.24
C ARG A 20 -16.56 4.87 4.17
N LEU A 21 -16.13 3.67 3.77
CA LEU A 21 -15.18 2.89 4.56
C LEU A 21 -13.83 3.60 4.64
N ILE A 22 -13.32 4.09 3.52
CA ILE A 22 -12.04 4.81 3.48
C ILE A 22 -12.09 6.04 4.39
N ASN A 23 -13.14 6.86 4.27
CA ASN A 23 -13.29 8.06 5.10
C ASN A 23 -13.39 7.71 6.58
N HIS A 24 -14.09 6.64 6.91
CA HIS A 24 -14.22 6.20 8.30
C HIS A 24 -12.87 5.74 8.87
N ILE A 25 -12.09 4.99 8.08
CA ILE A 25 -10.76 4.54 8.48
C ILE A 25 -9.83 5.73 8.69
N ILE A 26 -9.81 6.68 7.77
CA ILE A 26 -8.96 7.87 7.88
C ILE A 26 -9.36 8.69 9.11
N THR A 27 -10.64 8.84 9.37
CA THR A 27 -11.15 9.56 10.56
C THR A 27 -10.62 8.92 11.85
N LYS A 28 -10.71 7.59 11.95
CA LYS A 28 -10.23 6.88 13.13
C LYS A 28 -8.71 6.96 13.28
N LEU A 29 -7.98 6.83 12.18
CA LEU A 29 -6.52 6.93 12.19
C LEU A 29 -6.06 8.35 12.53
N SER A 30 -6.78 9.38 12.09
CA SER A 30 -6.44 10.77 12.43
C SER A 30 -6.51 11.01 13.94
N VAL A 31 -7.48 10.41 14.62
CA VAL A 31 -7.58 10.45 16.08
C VAL A 31 -6.42 9.73 16.73
N VAL A 32 -6.10 8.51 16.26
CA VAL A 32 -5.01 7.68 16.82
C VAL A 32 -3.66 8.37 16.68
N PHE A 33 -3.39 8.98 15.52
CA PHE A 33 -2.12 9.65 15.25
C PHE A 33 -2.06 11.10 15.73
N GLY A 34 -3.19 11.66 16.16
CA GLY A 34 -3.25 13.05 16.62
C GLY A 34 -3.01 14.06 15.52
N VAL A 35 -3.45 13.79 14.30
CA VAL A 35 -3.35 14.71 13.14
C VAL A 35 -4.70 14.96 12.53
N ASP A 36 -4.84 16.11 11.83
CA ASP A 36 -6.07 16.44 11.12
C ASP A 36 -6.39 15.42 10.02
N PHE A 37 -7.68 15.21 9.79
CA PHE A 37 -8.16 14.38 8.69
C PHE A 37 -7.55 14.78 7.34
N ASP A 38 -7.61 16.06 7.00
CA ASP A 38 -7.13 16.58 5.73
C ASP A 38 -5.63 16.37 5.57
N LYS A 39 -4.87 16.55 6.63
CA LYS A 39 -3.43 16.34 6.63
C LYS A 39 -3.10 14.86 6.41
N LEU A 40 -3.79 13.97 7.12
CA LEU A 40 -3.58 12.53 6.97
C LEU A 40 -3.99 12.05 5.58
N GLU A 41 -5.13 12.52 5.06
CA GLU A 41 -5.59 12.20 3.72
C GLU A 41 -4.56 12.62 2.66
N GLY A 42 -3.98 13.82 2.80
CA GLY A 42 -2.94 14.31 1.91
C GLY A 42 -1.70 13.44 1.92
N ILE A 43 -1.25 13.03 3.10
CA ILE A 43 -0.10 12.13 3.25
C ILE A 43 -0.38 10.77 2.57
N LEU A 44 -1.56 10.21 2.78
CA LEU A 44 -1.93 8.93 2.19
C LEU A 44 -2.04 9.02 0.68
N ARG A 45 -2.57 10.12 0.14
CA ARG A 45 -2.60 10.35 -1.32
C ARG A 45 -1.21 10.44 -1.91
N ASP A 46 -0.28 11.09 -1.22
CA ASP A 46 1.11 11.20 -1.68
C ASP A 46 1.76 9.82 -1.72
N TYR A 47 1.54 8.98 -0.71
CA TYR A 47 2.03 7.61 -0.72
C TYR A 47 1.38 6.76 -1.82
N GLN A 48 0.08 6.93 -2.05
CA GLN A 48 -0.60 6.20 -3.14
C GLN A 48 -0.06 6.61 -4.51
N SER A 49 0.24 7.89 -4.71
CA SER A 49 0.87 8.38 -5.93
C SER A 49 2.26 7.80 -6.11
N TYR A 50 3.03 7.72 -5.03
CA TYR A 50 4.35 7.11 -5.04
C TYR A 50 4.27 5.62 -5.39
N LEU A 51 3.33 4.88 -4.78
CA LEU A 51 3.11 3.47 -5.09
C LEU A 51 2.80 3.27 -6.58
N SER A 52 1.95 4.12 -7.15
CA SER A 52 1.60 4.05 -8.58
C SER A 52 2.80 4.31 -9.46
N ARG A 53 3.65 5.26 -9.11
CA ARG A 53 4.85 5.59 -9.89
C ARG A 53 5.87 4.46 -9.91
N VAL A 54 6.16 3.85 -8.76
CA VAL A 54 7.14 2.76 -8.67
C VAL A 54 6.62 1.47 -9.30
N ASN A 55 5.30 1.32 -9.40
CA ASN A 55 4.65 0.13 -9.93
C ASN A 55 4.40 0.19 -11.44
N HIS A 56 4.42 1.38 -12.03
CA HIS A 56 4.12 1.54 -13.45
C HIS A 56 5.06 0.68 -14.33
N PRO A 57 4.55 -0.03 -15.34
CA PRO A 57 3.15 -0.09 -15.80
C PRO A 57 2.28 -1.18 -15.14
N SER A 58 2.76 -1.86 -14.13
CA SER A 58 2.02 -2.92 -13.43
C SER A 58 0.86 -2.37 -12.59
N ASN A 59 -0.14 -3.22 -12.34
CA ASN A 59 -1.25 -2.94 -11.43
C ASN A 59 -1.20 -3.78 -10.15
N ASN A 60 -0.09 -4.46 -9.91
CA ASN A 60 0.06 -5.32 -8.72
C ASN A 60 0.43 -4.47 -7.51
N ASN A 61 -0.52 -4.31 -6.59
CA ASN A 61 -0.36 -3.47 -5.41
C ASN A 61 0.67 -4.03 -4.42
N LEU A 62 0.77 -5.35 -4.29
CA LEU A 62 1.81 -5.98 -3.46
C LEU A 62 3.21 -5.67 -3.99
N TYR A 63 3.38 -5.78 -5.30
CA TYR A 63 4.64 -5.46 -5.97
C TYR A 63 4.99 -3.99 -5.78
N ALA A 64 4.00 -3.09 -5.90
CA ALA A 64 4.20 -1.67 -5.66
C ALA A 64 4.66 -1.40 -4.23
N MET A 65 4.04 -2.05 -3.25
CA MET A 65 4.39 -1.91 -1.84
C MET A 65 5.81 -2.38 -1.57
N SER A 66 6.21 -3.50 -2.14
CA SER A 66 7.57 -4.04 -2.01
C SER A 66 8.61 -3.11 -2.63
N LYS A 67 8.36 -2.59 -3.82
CA LYS A 67 9.26 -1.63 -4.49
C LYS A 67 9.36 -0.32 -3.71
N ALA A 68 8.24 0.20 -3.24
CA ALA A 68 8.22 1.43 -2.45
C ALA A 68 9.06 1.27 -1.17
N PHE A 69 8.90 0.14 -0.48
CA PHE A 69 9.68 -0.19 0.71
C PHE A 69 11.17 -0.28 0.39
N PHE A 70 11.49 -0.97 -0.71
CA PHE A 70 12.88 -1.13 -1.17
C PHE A 70 13.57 0.23 -1.38
N PHE A 71 12.93 1.14 -2.10
CA PHE A 71 13.52 2.44 -2.40
C PHE A 71 13.49 3.39 -1.21
N LYS A 72 12.42 3.39 -0.43
CA LYS A 72 12.29 4.28 0.72
C LYS A 72 13.37 4.03 1.77
N TYR A 73 13.69 2.77 2.02
CA TYR A 73 14.67 2.38 3.03
C TYR A 73 16.04 2.06 2.45
N GLU A 74 16.25 2.40 1.17
CA GLU A 74 17.54 2.27 0.49
C GLU A 74 18.13 0.87 0.58
N LEU A 75 17.28 -0.14 0.41
CA LEU A 75 17.69 -1.55 0.56
C LEU A 75 18.67 -1.99 -0.52
N GLY A 76 18.80 -1.23 -1.62
CA GLY A 76 19.74 -1.51 -2.70
C GLY A 76 21.19 -1.60 -2.22
N GLN A 77 21.55 -0.85 -1.17
CA GLN A 77 22.91 -0.84 -0.62
C GLN A 77 23.32 -2.20 -0.02
N TYR A 78 22.37 -3.06 0.31
CA TYR A 78 22.63 -4.35 0.91
C TYR A 78 22.69 -5.49 -0.11
N GLN A 79 22.53 -5.19 -1.39
CA GLN A 79 22.59 -6.17 -2.47
C GLN A 79 24.01 -6.37 -2.98
N GLU A 80 24.20 -7.38 -3.85
CA GLU A 80 25.43 -7.60 -4.57
C GLU A 80 25.80 -6.38 -5.41
N GLU A 81 27.10 -6.21 -5.71
CA GLU A 81 27.63 -5.04 -6.39
C GLU A 81 26.90 -4.74 -7.71
N TYR A 82 26.58 -5.75 -8.49
CA TYR A 82 25.88 -5.58 -9.77
C TYR A 82 24.55 -4.84 -9.61
N PHE A 83 23.71 -5.29 -8.70
CA PHE A 83 22.41 -4.66 -8.45
C PHE A 83 22.53 -3.36 -7.68
N ARG A 84 23.52 -3.26 -6.80
CA ARG A 84 23.77 -2.02 -6.04
C ARG A 84 24.16 -0.88 -6.96
N ASN A 85 25.01 -1.13 -7.95
CA ASN A 85 25.46 -0.11 -8.89
C ASN A 85 24.34 0.34 -9.82
N MET A 86 23.40 -0.55 -10.15
CA MET A 86 22.23 -0.22 -10.95
C MET A 86 21.11 0.44 -10.15
N ASN A 87 21.19 0.44 -8.83
CA ASN A 87 20.12 0.85 -7.92
C ASN A 87 18.78 0.19 -8.30
N SER A 88 18.86 -1.10 -8.59
CA SER A 88 17.72 -1.91 -9.04
C SER A 88 17.52 -3.10 -8.11
N PRO A 89 16.28 -3.51 -7.81
CA PRO A 89 16.06 -4.67 -6.97
C PRO A 89 16.40 -5.96 -7.70
N ASN A 90 17.17 -6.84 -7.01
CA ASN A 90 17.36 -8.21 -7.45
C ASN A 90 16.01 -8.92 -7.45
N PRO A 91 15.61 -9.59 -8.55
CA PRO A 91 14.32 -10.28 -8.61
C PRO A 91 14.06 -11.28 -7.48
N LEU A 92 15.10 -12.00 -7.04
CA LEU A 92 14.95 -12.94 -5.92
C LEU A 92 14.73 -12.20 -4.59
N PHE A 93 15.42 -11.11 -4.39
CA PHE A 93 15.25 -10.27 -3.21
C PHE A 93 13.84 -9.67 -3.18
N LEU A 94 13.37 -9.16 -4.31
CA LEU A 94 12.05 -8.58 -4.43
C LEU A 94 10.94 -9.61 -4.17
N LYS A 95 11.13 -10.85 -4.65
CA LYS A 95 10.19 -11.94 -4.40
C LYS A 95 10.06 -12.24 -2.90
N ARG A 96 11.18 -12.29 -2.19
CA ARG A 96 11.18 -12.50 -0.74
C ARG A 96 10.52 -11.33 -0.01
N LEU A 97 10.73 -10.12 -0.50
CA LEU A 97 10.11 -8.93 0.05
C LEU A 97 8.58 -8.97 -0.16
N ASP A 98 8.12 -9.43 -1.33
CA ASP A 98 6.70 -9.64 -1.61
C ASP A 98 6.07 -10.62 -0.61
N GLU A 99 6.75 -11.72 -0.34
CA GLU A 99 6.27 -12.72 0.63
C GLU A 99 6.12 -12.11 2.03
N ALA A 100 7.10 -11.29 2.44
CA ALA A 100 7.05 -10.60 3.73
C ALA A 100 5.95 -9.54 3.76
N MET A 101 5.82 -8.75 2.70
CA MET A 101 4.83 -7.66 2.63
C MET A 101 3.40 -8.16 2.54
N ASN A 102 3.18 -9.35 1.98
CA ASN A 102 1.84 -9.92 1.85
C ASN A 102 1.12 -10.06 3.20
N VAL A 103 1.88 -10.26 4.28
CA VAL A 103 1.34 -10.35 5.64
C VAL A 103 0.63 -9.07 6.06
N PHE A 104 1.03 -7.92 5.52
CA PHE A 104 0.50 -6.61 5.87
C PHE A 104 -0.68 -6.18 5.00
N LEU A 105 -1.06 -6.96 3.99
CA LEU A 105 -2.24 -6.68 3.17
C LEU A 105 -3.47 -7.36 3.77
N TYR A 106 -4.49 -6.54 4.04
CA TYR A 106 -5.76 -7.02 4.56
C TYR A 106 -6.60 -7.61 3.43
N ASN A 107 -7.32 -8.69 3.71
CA ASN A 107 -8.15 -9.37 2.72
C ASN A 107 -9.56 -8.73 2.67
N TRP A 108 -9.68 -7.64 1.91
CA TRP A 108 -10.94 -6.93 1.73
C TRP A 108 -11.98 -7.75 0.98
N LYS A 109 -11.54 -8.65 0.10
CA LYS A 109 -12.43 -9.53 -0.64
C LYS A 109 -13.19 -10.44 0.33
N GLU A 110 -12.50 -11.07 1.25
CA GLU A 110 -13.11 -11.91 2.28
C GLU A 110 -14.09 -11.11 3.14
N THR A 111 -13.72 -9.91 3.53
CA THR A 111 -14.58 -9.02 4.31
C THR A 111 -15.85 -8.66 3.54
N SER A 112 -15.73 -8.35 2.24
CA SER A 112 -16.90 -8.01 1.41
C SER A 112 -17.85 -9.19 1.20
N GLU A 113 -17.33 -10.42 1.22
CA GLU A 113 -18.12 -11.63 1.05
C GLU A 113 -18.80 -12.08 2.34
N ASN A 114 -18.13 -11.89 3.49
CA ASN A 114 -18.60 -12.43 4.78
C ASN A 114 -19.33 -11.40 5.64
N TYR A 115 -19.17 -10.12 5.37
CA TYR A 115 -19.75 -9.06 6.19
C TYR A 115 -20.54 -8.08 5.34
N HIS A 116 -21.67 -7.63 5.88
CA HIS A 116 -22.48 -6.61 5.26
C HIS A 116 -22.13 -5.24 5.84
N LEU A 117 -21.70 -4.32 4.98
CA LEU A 117 -21.37 -2.97 5.43
C LEU A 117 -22.65 -2.15 5.64
N VAL A 118 -22.88 -1.71 6.85
CA VAL A 118 -24.04 -0.90 7.22
C VAL A 118 -23.83 0.54 6.82
N GLU A 119 -24.88 1.11 6.20
CA GLU A 119 -24.84 2.51 5.80
C GLU A 119 -25.02 3.49 6.97
#